data_7dbe79ae8eda0b98eb8bbd98314eaeb2
#
_entry.id   7dbe79ae8eda0b98eb8bbd98314eaeb2
#
_cell.length_a   1.000
_cell.length_b   1.000
_cell.length_c   1.000
_cell.angle_alpha   90.00
_cell.angle_beta   90.00
_cell.angle_gamma   90.00
#
_symmetry.space_group_name_H-M   'P 1'
#
loop_
_entity.id
_entity.type
_entity.pdbx_description
1 polymer ?
#
loop_
_entity_poly.entity_id
_entity_poly.type
_entity_poly.pdbx_seq_one_letter_code
_entity_poly.pdbx_strand_id
1 'polypeptide(L)'
;MYTIMRKNRMNKSTGAENSQPQNCSNKTWTKSFTLAVICVLMLGIVSLFTGVYDIKGQEDGLQMFFITRVPRTAALMLTGAAMSMAGLVTQLITQNRMVEPTTTGTIEWAGLGLVFVYLVIPAPTLMQRMAGAILFSFVGTMIFFLFLRKVKLRSSLIVPIIGMMLGAVISSISTFIGLLFQMTQSIQTWFVGSFAPVQIGRYEYLWLIIIINIIIFFYADRLTLAGLGEDVATSLGVNYNKIVILGTGLISAAVGIVAAVIGNLPFLGLIVPNIVSMYRGDDLKSNLPWVCVLGMGAITLCDIISRTIIMPFEVPVSLILGTVGAVIFIVILLKQRKL
;
A
#
# COMPACT_ATOMS: atom_id res chain seq x y z
N MET A 1 -53.04 -41.91 -12.08
CA MET A 1 -51.57 -41.90 -12.33
C MET A 1 -50.92 -40.61 -11.78
N TYR A 2 -51.53 -39.94 -10.76
CA TYR A 2 -51.04 -38.67 -10.20
C TYR A 2 -50.74 -38.72 -8.68
N THR A 3 -50.83 -39.91 -8.06
CA THR A 3 -50.73 -40.04 -6.59
C THR A 3 -49.43 -40.71 -6.11
N ILE A 4 -48.55 -41.17 -7.00
CA ILE A 4 -47.33 -41.89 -6.64
C ILE A 4 -46.07 -41.00 -6.66
N MET A 5 -46.12 -39.79 -7.25
CA MET A 5 -44.94 -38.88 -7.32
C MET A 5 -44.80 -37.90 -6.11
N ARG A 6 -45.72 -37.94 -5.14
CA ARG A 6 -45.67 -37.04 -3.99
C ARG A 6 -44.97 -37.59 -2.75
N LYS A 7 -44.63 -38.90 -2.74
CA LYS A 7 -44.06 -39.58 -1.57
C LYS A 7 -42.52 -39.64 -1.54
N ASN A 8 -41.84 -39.32 -2.65
CA ASN A 8 -40.37 -39.35 -2.75
C ASN A 8 -39.67 -37.98 -2.58
N ARG A 9 -40.42 -36.90 -2.25
CA ARG A 9 -39.84 -35.56 -2.00
C ARG A 9 -39.75 -35.17 -0.51
N MET A 10 -40.23 -36.01 0.40
CA MET A 10 -40.24 -35.70 1.85
C MET A 10 -39.13 -36.38 2.65
N ASN A 11 -38.21 -37.11 2.03
CA ASN A 11 -37.16 -37.85 2.76
C ASN A 11 -35.73 -37.37 2.43
N LYS A 12 -35.58 -36.11 1.99
CA LYS A 12 -34.24 -35.48 1.74
C LYS A 12 -34.00 -34.18 2.49
N SER A 13 -34.72 -33.92 3.60
CA SER A 13 -34.58 -32.70 4.37
C SER A 13 -34.22 -32.95 5.85
N THR A 14 -33.37 -33.94 6.14
CA THR A 14 -32.77 -34.11 7.47
C THR A 14 -31.30 -34.49 7.32
N GLY A 15 -30.56 -33.62 6.71
CA GLY A 15 -29.10 -33.53 6.73
C GLY A 15 -28.73 -32.07 7.00
N ALA A 16 -29.15 -31.57 8.16
CA ALA A 16 -28.56 -30.37 8.72
C ALA A 16 -27.14 -30.76 9.13
N GLU A 17 -26.19 -30.64 8.20
CA GLU A 17 -24.79 -30.66 8.53
C GLU A 17 -24.58 -29.55 9.56
N ASN A 18 -24.18 -29.98 10.75
CA ASN A 18 -23.63 -29.18 11.85
C ASN A 18 -22.43 -28.40 11.28
N SER A 19 -22.66 -27.27 10.66
CA SER A 19 -21.66 -26.25 10.45
C SER A 19 -21.37 -25.66 11.83
N GLN A 20 -20.45 -26.30 12.56
CA GLN A 20 -19.84 -25.67 13.72
C GLN A 20 -19.35 -24.30 13.31
N PRO A 21 -19.60 -23.24 14.11
CA PRO A 21 -19.04 -21.95 13.86
C PRO A 21 -17.52 -22.11 13.88
N GLN A 22 -16.89 -21.98 12.71
CA GLN A 22 -15.45 -21.99 12.60
C GLN A 22 -14.92 -20.87 13.47
N ASN A 23 -14.20 -21.28 14.50
CA ASN A 23 -13.57 -20.42 15.49
C ASN A 23 -12.58 -19.48 14.78
N CYS A 24 -13.04 -18.29 14.32
CA CYS A 24 -12.25 -17.30 13.56
C CYS A 24 -11.12 -16.66 14.38
N SER A 25 -11.12 -16.90 15.72
CA SER A 25 -10.23 -16.18 16.63
C SER A 25 -8.76 -16.61 16.62
N ASN A 26 -8.41 -17.79 16.08
CA ASN A 26 -7.04 -18.33 16.19
C ASN A 26 -6.28 -18.42 14.85
N LYS A 27 -6.81 -17.88 13.75
CA LYS A 27 -6.15 -17.99 12.43
C LYS A 27 -4.93 -17.07 12.22
N THR A 28 -4.75 -16.05 13.07
CA THR A 28 -3.68 -15.06 12.88
C THR A 28 -2.32 -15.60 13.31
N TRP A 29 -2.28 -16.29 14.45
CA TRP A 29 -1.06 -16.84 15.05
C TRP A 29 -0.89 -18.30 14.68
N THR A 30 -0.47 -18.56 13.47
CA THR A 30 -0.08 -19.89 13.01
C THR A 30 1.45 -20.00 13.01
N LYS A 31 1.98 -21.23 13.06
CA LYS A 31 3.43 -21.48 12.87
C LYS A 31 3.98 -20.79 11.60
N SER A 32 3.14 -20.67 10.58
CA SER A 32 3.47 -19.98 9.33
C SER A 32 3.67 -18.47 9.52
N PHE A 33 2.88 -17.82 10.39
CA PHE A 33 3.04 -16.39 10.68
C PHE A 33 4.34 -16.11 11.42
N THR A 34 4.65 -16.90 12.45
CA THR A 34 5.93 -16.80 13.19
C THR A 34 7.11 -17.00 12.23
N LEU A 35 7.02 -17.97 11.31
CA LEU A 35 8.06 -18.18 10.30
C LEU A 35 8.21 -16.96 9.39
N ALA A 36 7.11 -16.37 8.91
CA ALA A 36 7.14 -15.16 8.09
C ALA A 36 7.79 -13.98 8.82
N VAL A 37 7.46 -13.77 10.10
CA VAL A 37 8.09 -12.72 10.93
C VAL A 37 9.59 -12.99 11.07
N ILE A 38 10.00 -14.22 11.36
CA ILE A 38 11.43 -14.60 11.45
C ILE A 38 12.13 -14.32 10.13
N CYS A 39 11.54 -14.70 8.99
CA CYS A 39 12.12 -14.43 7.66
C CYS A 39 12.30 -12.92 7.41
N VAL A 40 11.31 -12.09 7.78
CA VAL A 40 11.41 -10.63 7.61
C VAL A 40 12.47 -10.03 8.54
N LEU A 41 12.59 -10.51 9.77
CA LEU A 41 13.65 -10.08 10.68
C LEU A 41 15.05 -10.49 10.14
N MET A 42 15.17 -11.68 9.61
CA MET A 42 16.43 -12.12 8.95
C MET A 42 16.75 -11.25 7.73
N LEU A 43 15.76 -10.90 6.89
CA LEU A 43 15.95 -9.96 5.79
C LEU A 43 16.39 -8.58 6.29
N GLY A 44 15.82 -8.10 7.41
CA GLY A 44 16.22 -6.86 8.06
C GLY A 44 17.69 -6.92 8.51
N ILE A 45 18.12 -8.01 9.12
CA ILE A 45 19.54 -8.22 9.51
C ILE A 45 20.42 -8.22 8.26
N VAL A 46 20.07 -8.95 7.21
CA VAL A 46 20.81 -8.95 5.94
C VAL A 46 20.88 -7.52 5.37
N SER A 47 19.78 -6.77 5.39
CA SER A 47 19.75 -5.38 4.93
C SER A 47 20.72 -4.47 5.70
N LEU A 48 20.88 -4.67 7.02
CA LEU A 48 21.84 -3.92 7.84
C LEU A 48 23.30 -4.15 7.42
N PHE A 49 23.61 -5.37 6.99
CA PHE A 49 24.99 -5.73 6.58
C PHE A 49 25.25 -5.55 5.07
N THR A 50 24.21 -5.36 4.26
CA THR A 50 24.36 -5.13 2.81
C THR A 50 24.68 -3.66 2.53
N GLY A 51 25.68 -3.38 1.71
CA GLY A 51 26.02 -2.04 1.22
C GLY A 51 27.50 -1.91 0.88
N VAL A 52 27.83 -0.92 0.07
CA VAL A 52 29.17 -0.70 -0.51
C VAL A 52 30.20 -0.22 0.51
N TYR A 53 29.76 0.53 1.52
CA TYR A 53 30.65 1.08 2.54
C TYR A 53 31.16 -0.01 3.49
N ASP A 54 32.48 -0.16 3.61
CA ASP A 54 33.10 -1.12 4.53
C ASP A 54 33.08 -0.60 5.97
N ILE A 55 32.16 -1.15 6.77
CA ILE A 55 31.98 -0.78 8.18
C ILE A 55 33.14 -1.25 9.05
N LYS A 56 33.83 -2.32 8.68
CA LYS A 56 34.89 -2.94 9.50
C LYS A 56 36.27 -2.35 9.27
N GLY A 57 36.48 -1.73 8.10
CA GLY A 57 37.80 -1.24 7.69
C GLY A 57 38.07 0.23 7.94
N GLN A 58 37.04 1.00 8.43
CA GLN A 58 37.19 2.46 8.61
C GLN A 58 36.89 2.87 10.05
N GLU A 59 37.58 3.90 10.55
CA GLU A 59 37.40 4.40 11.93
C GLU A 59 35.99 4.90 12.22
N ASP A 60 35.30 5.46 11.19
CA ASP A 60 33.92 5.96 11.30
C ASP A 60 32.84 4.91 10.99
N GLY A 61 33.21 3.64 10.82
CA GLY A 61 32.30 2.58 10.36
C GLY A 61 31.07 2.41 11.26
N LEU A 62 31.25 2.46 12.58
CA LEU A 62 30.16 2.33 13.54
C LEU A 62 29.20 3.54 13.49
N GLN A 63 29.73 4.75 13.32
CA GLN A 63 28.93 5.96 13.22
C GLN A 63 28.09 5.95 11.95
N MET A 64 28.67 5.56 10.81
CA MET A 64 27.96 5.42 9.53
C MET A 64 26.91 4.32 9.56
N PHE A 65 27.13 3.25 10.31
CA PHE A 65 26.11 2.22 10.53
C PHE A 65 24.85 2.80 11.16
N PHE A 66 24.98 3.58 12.22
CA PHE A 66 23.82 4.19 12.90
C PHE A 66 23.19 5.35 12.11
N ILE A 67 23.98 6.10 11.34
CA ILE A 67 23.48 7.25 10.58
C ILE A 67 22.70 6.81 9.33
N THR A 68 23.11 5.72 8.68
CA THR A 68 22.55 5.33 7.37
C THR A 68 21.84 3.97 7.38
N ARG A 69 22.49 2.91 7.91
CA ARG A 69 21.99 1.54 7.78
C ARG A 69 20.76 1.27 8.64
N VAL A 70 20.80 1.67 9.90
CA VAL A 70 19.68 1.50 10.83
C VAL A 70 18.47 2.32 10.37
N PRO A 71 18.58 3.62 10.05
CA PRO A 71 17.47 4.41 9.51
C PRO A 71 16.89 3.83 8.22
N ARG A 72 17.73 3.38 7.29
CA ARG A 72 17.29 2.78 6.04
C ARG A 72 16.47 1.51 6.27
N THR A 73 16.95 0.59 7.11
CA THR A 73 16.24 -0.65 7.41
C THR A 73 14.93 -0.38 8.14
N ALA A 74 14.90 0.55 9.09
CA ALA A 74 13.67 0.98 9.73
C ALA A 74 12.68 1.59 8.72
N ALA A 75 13.16 2.45 7.83
CA ALA A 75 12.36 3.06 6.77
C ALA A 75 11.77 2.02 5.81
N LEU A 76 12.53 1.00 5.42
CA LEU A 76 12.03 -0.11 4.60
C LEU A 76 10.86 -0.82 5.27
N MET A 77 10.99 -1.18 6.54
CA MET A 77 9.93 -1.88 7.28
C MET A 77 8.69 -1.00 7.43
N LEU A 78 8.84 0.25 7.86
CA LEU A 78 7.73 1.19 8.04
C LEU A 78 7.01 1.45 6.71
N THR A 79 7.75 1.72 5.65
CA THR A 79 7.19 2.01 4.32
C THR A 79 6.51 0.79 3.71
N GLY A 80 7.10 -0.41 3.86
CA GLY A 80 6.50 -1.66 3.41
C GLY A 80 5.14 -1.93 4.04
N ALA A 81 5.05 -1.75 5.36
CA ALA A 81 3.78 -1.84 6.08
C ALA A 81 2.78 -0.77 5.62
N ALA A 82 3.23 0.50 5.51
CA ALA A 82 2.38 1.62 5.13
C ALA A 82 1.71 1.42 3.77
N MET A 83 2.51 1.16 2.74
CA MET A 83 2.01 1.06 1.36
C MET A 83 1.12 -0.16 1.16
N SER A 84 1.47 -1.30 1.78
CA SER A 84 0.65 -2.51 1.72
C SER A 84 -0.69 -2.32 2.44
N MET A 85 -0.70 -1.68 3.59
CA MET A 85 -1.93 -1.37 4.33
C MET A 85 -2.79 -0.32 3.62
N ALA A 86 -2.18 0.74 3.09
CA ALA A 86 -2.87 1.74 2.27
C ALA A 86 -3.51 1.10 1.03
N GLY A 87 -2.80 0.17 0.38
CA GLY A 87 -3.32 -0.61 -0.74
C GLY A 87 -4.54 -1.42 -0.36
N LEU A 88 -4.48 -2.15 0.76
CA LEU A 88 -5.61 -2.93 1.27
C LEU A 88 -6.84 -2.06 1.56
N VAL A 89 -6.66 -0.93 2.23
CA VAL A 89 -7.76 0.03 2.51
C VAL A 89 -8.34 0.60 1.21
N THR A 90 -7.48 0.91 0.22
CA THR A 90 -7.91 1.38 -1.10
C THR A 90 -8.77 0.33 -1.81
N GLN A 91 -8.36 -0.94 -1.81
CA GLN A 91 -9.10 -2.07 -2.40
C GLN A 91 -10.48 -2.24 -1.75
N LEU A 92 -10.58 -2.09 -0.44
CA LEU A 92 -11.84 -2.19 0.29
C LEU A 92 -12.79 -1.05 -0.08
N ILE A 93 -12.35 0.21 0.00
CA ILE A 93 -13.21 1.36 -0.26
C ILE A 93 -13.65 1.39 -1.74
N THR A 94 -12.78 0.98 -2.67
CA THR A 94 -13.12 0.88 -4.09
C THR A 94 -13.85 -0.42 -4.46
N GLN A 95 -13.99 -1.36 -3.52
CA GLN A 95 -14.53 -2.70 -3.77
C GLN A 95 -13.84 -3.39 -4.95
N ASN A 96 -12.54 -3.15 -5.08
CA ASN A 96 -11.79 -3.57 -6.26
C ASN A 96 -10.36 -3.98 -5.89
N ARG A 97 -10.03 -5.25 -6.09
CA ARG A 97 -8.72 -5.83 -5.79
C ARG A 97 -7.60 -5.38 -6.74
N MET A 98 -7.94 -4.73 -7.84
CA MET A 98 -6.97 -4.26 -8.84
C MET A 98 -6.55 -2.81 -8.62
N VAL A 99 -6.98 -2.19 -7.52
CA VAL A 99 -6.73 -0.79 -7.20
C VAL A 99 -5.71 -0.68 -6.07
N GLU A 100 -4.82 0.27 -6.20
CA GLU A 100 -3.87 0.70 -5.18
C GLU A 100 -3.69 2.22 -5.23
N PRO A 101 -3.02 2.85 -4.25
CA PRO A 101 -2.85 4.31 -4.24
C PRO A 101 -2.19 4.90 -5.49
N THR A 102 -1.29 4.16 -6.17
CA THR A 102 -0.67 4.64 -7.41
C THR A 102 -1.62 4.59 -8.61
N THR A 103 -2.57 3.65 -8.63
CA THR A 103 -3.58 3.56 -9.69
C THR A 103 -4.78 4.45 -9.48
N THR A 104 -4.94 5.06 -8.30
CA THR A 104 -6.01 6.04 -8.02
C THR A 104 -5.62 7.49 -8.29
N GLY A 105 -4.37 7.73 -8.70
CA GLY A 105 -3.83 9.06 -8.87
C GLY A 105 -3.37 9.73 -7.57
N THR A 106 -3.44 9.04 -6.43
CA THR A 106 -3.10 9.60 -5.11
C THR A 106 -1.65 10.08 -5.05
N ILE A 107 -0.72 9.35 -5.68
CA ILE A 107 0.70 9.70 -5.69
C ILE A 107 0.97 10.92 -6.58
N GLU A 108 0.29 11.06 -7.71
CA GLU A 108 0.40 12.22 -8.60
C GLU A 108 -0.09 13.49 -7.90
N TRP A 109 -1.20 13.38 -7.15
CA TRP A 109 -1.67 14.47 -6.31
C TRP A 109 -0.70 14.80 -5.17
N ALA A 110 -0.09 13.81 -4.52
CA ALA A 110 0.96 14.04 -3.53
C ALA A 110 2.15 14.79 -4.16
N GLY A 111 2.55 14.40 -5.37
CA GLY A 111 3.58 15.08 -6.14
C GLY A 111 3.24 16.53 -6.50
N LEU A 112 2.00 16.80 -6.92
CA LEU A 112 1.52 18.16 -7.13
C LEU A 112 1.60 18.98 -5.83
N GLY A 113 1.27 18.37 -4.68
CA GLY A 113 1.40 18.98 -3.37
C GLY A 113 2.85 19.34 -3.03
N LEU A 114 3.81 18.46 -3.35
CA LEU A 114 5.24 18.77 -3.21
C LEU A 114 5.63 19.99 -4.07
N VAL A 115 5.26 20.00 -5.35
CA VAL A 115 5.52 21.10 -6.27
C VAL A 115 4.95 22.40 -5.73
N PHE A 116 3.69 22.38 -5.30
CA PHE A 116 3.03 23.56 -4.74
C PHE A 116 3.76 24.12 -3.52
N VAL A 117 4.19 23.27 -2.60
CA VAL A 117 4.92 23.71 -1.40
C VAL A 117 6.26 24.37 -1.77
N TYR A 118 6.97 23.82 -2.75
CA TYR A 118 8.23 24.43 -3.22
C TYR A 118 8.04 25.78 -3.94
N LEU A 119 6.87 25.99 -4.56
CA LEU A 119 6.55 27.28 -5.19
C LEU A 119 6.22 28.36 -4.16
N VAL A 120 5.53 28.00 -3.08
CA VAL A 120 5.02 28.96 -2.10
C VAL A 120 6.03 29.24 -1.00
N ILE A 121 6.83 28.24 -0.60
CA ILE A 121 7.75 28.32 0.52
C ILE A 121 9.20 28.19 -0.01
N PRO A 122 10.03 29.24 0.06
CA PRO A 122 11.45 29.11 -0.25
C PRO A 122 12.15 28.15 0.72
N ALA A 123 12.86 27.13 0.20
CA ALA A 123 13.56 26.11 0.98
C ALA A 123 12.68 25.39 2.03
N PRO A 124 11.60 24.70 1.62
CA PRO A 124 10.64 24.11 2.55
C PRO A 124 11.27 22.96 3.34
N THR A 125 10.93 22.89 4.62
CA THR A 125 11.29 21.77 5.49
C THR A 125 10.61 20.47 5.03
N LEU A 126 11.15 19.31 5.45
CA LEU A 126 10.55 18.01 5.13
C LEU A 126 9.11 17.90 5.66
N MET A 127 8.84 18.48 6.84
CA MET A 127 7.48 18.49 7.42
C MET A 127 6.50 19.29 6.55
N GLN A 128 6.89 20.46 6.04
CA GLN A 128 6.04 21.26 5.15
C GLN A 128 5.75 20.52 3.83
N ARG A 129 6.77 19.87 3.25
CA ARG A 129 6.61 19.03 2.06
C ARG A 129 5.65 17.88 2.30
N MET A 130 5.82 17.18 3.42
CA MET A 130 4.94 16.09 3.84
C MET A 130 3.50 16.57 4.04
N ALA A 131 3.28 17.70 4.71
CA ALA A 131 1.96 18.30 4.90
C ALA A 131 1.29 18.62 3.57
N GLY A 132 2.01 19.22 2.62
CA GLY A 132 1.52 19.47 1.26
C GLY A 132 1.17 18.20 0.51
N ALA A 133 2.05 17.20 0.55
CA ALA A 133 1.78 15.91 -0.07
C ALA A 133 0.53 15.22 0.51
N ILE A 134 0.35 15.22 1.82
CA ILE A 134 -0.83 14.66 2.50
C ILE A 134 -2.10 15.41 2.11
N LEU A 135 -2.08 16.73 2.15
CA LEU A 135 -3.25 17.55 1.85
C LEU A 135 -3.73 17.35 0.40
N PHE A 136 -2.81 17.45 -0.55
CA PHE A 136 -3.15 17.30 -1.97
C PHE A 136 -3.56 15.87 -2.30
N SER A 137 -2.88 14.85 -1.76
CA SER A 137 -3.28 13.45 -1.95
C SER A 137 -4.67 13.18 -1.35
N PHE A 138 -5.02 13.79 -0.22
CA PHE A 138 -6.36 13.69 0.36
C PHE A 138 -7.43 14.28 -0.58
N VAL A 139 -7.20 15.49 -1.07
CA VAL A 139 -8.12 16.17 -2.01
C VAL A 139 -8.28 15.32 -3.28
N GLY A 140 -7.17 14.87 -3.86
CA GLY A 140 -7.19 14.08 -5.09
C GLY A 140 -7.88 12.74 -4.94
N THR A 141 -7.58 12.01 -3.88
CA THR A 141 -8.21 10.72 -3.59
C THR A 141 -9.70 10.90 -3.30
N MET A 142 -10.10 11.99 -2.63
CA MET A 142 -11.50 12.32 -2.41
C MET A 142 -12.22 12.62 -3.73
N ILE A 143 -11.61 13.40 -4.64
CA ILE A 143 -12.15 13.65 -5.98
C ILE A 143 -12.34 12.34 -6.74
N PHE A 144 -11.36 11.44 -6.69
CA PHE A 144 -11.45 10.12 -7.30
C PHE A 144 -12.65 9.32 -6.76
N PHE A 145 -12.82 9.22 -5.44
CA PHE A 145 -13.96 8.50 -4.86
C PHE A 145 -15.30 9.14 -5.15
N LEU A 146 -15.40 10.49 -5.12
CA LEU A 146 -16.62 11.20 -5.50
C LEU A 146 -16.99 10.97 -6.96
N PHE A 147 -15.98 10.88 -7.84
CA PHE A 147 -16.20 10.57 -9.25
C PHE A 147 -16.71 9.14 -9.42
N LEU A 148 -16.09 8.16 -8.75
CA LEU A 148 -16.53 6.76 -8.81
C LEU A 148 -17.98 6.56 -8.35
N ARG A 149 -18.44 7.28 -7.34
CA ARG A 149 -19.83 7.20 -6.86
C ARG A 149 -20.86 7.70 -7.88
N LYS A 150 -20.47 8.60 -8.77
CA LYS A 150 -21.36 9.13 -9.81
C LYS A 150 -21.41 8.26 -11.07
N VAL A 151 -20.41 7.43 -11.31
CA VAL A 151 -20.30 6.62 -12.53
C VAL A 151 -20.78 5.20 -12.25
N LYS A 152 -21.82 4.76 -12.98
CA LYS A 152 -22.27 3.37 -12.95
C LYS A 152 -21.26 2.50 -13.73
N LEU A 153 -20.35 1.86 -13.03
CA LEU A 153 -19.30 1.06 -13.62
C LEU A 153 -19.85 -0.33 -14.02
N ARG A 154 -19.63 -0.71 -15.26
CA ARG A 154 -20.00 -2.04 -15.79
C ARG A 154 -18.91 -3.11 -15.58
N SER A 155 -17.69 -2.70 -15.26
CA SER A 155 -16.53 -3.58 -15.08
C SER A 155 -15.59 -3.05 -14.01
N SER A 156 -15.04 -3.96 -13.20
CA SER A 156 -14.04 -3.63 -12.18
C SER A 156 -12.73 -3.08 -12.78
N LEU A 157 -12.41 -3.40 -14.02
CA LEU A 157 -11.20 -2.91 -14.71
C LEU A 157 -11.25 -1.41 -15.01
N ILE A 158 -12.45 -0.82 -15.07
CA ILE A 158 -12.61 0.60 -15.38
C ILE A 158 -12.12 1.49 -14.21
N VAL A 159 -12.21 1.01 -12.98
CA VAL A 159 -11.83 1.78 -11.79
C VAL A 159 -10.37 2.22 -11.81
N PRO A 160 -9.37 1.32 -11.95
CA PRO A 160 -7.98 1.75 -12.04
C PRO A 160 -7.69 2.58 -13.29
N ILE A 161 -8.38 2.34 -14.42
CA ILE A 161 -8.21 3.15 -15.64
C ILE A 161 -8.60 4.61 -15.39
N ILE A 162 -9.74 4.85 -14.75
CA ILE A 162 -10.19 6.21 -14.40
C ILE A 162 -9.15 6.89 -13.49
N GLY A 163 -8.66 6.18 -12.47
CA GLY A 163 -7.66 6.73 -11.55
C GLY A 163 -6.37 7.10 -12.28
N MET A 164 -5.86 6.22 -13.14
CA MET A 164 -4.67 6.50 -13.96
C MET A 164 -4.88 7.69 -14.91
N MET A 165 -6.07 7.83 -15.52
CA MET A 165 -6.36 8.98 -16.36
C MET A 165 -6.40 10.30 -15.58
N LEU A 166 -7.03 10.31 -14.40
CA LEU A 166 -7.02 11.47 -13.50
C LEU A 166 -5.58 11.79 -13.04
N GLY A 167 -4.82 10.76 -12.68
CA GLY A 167 -3.41 10.90 -12.33
C GLY A 167 -2.57 11.49 -13.47
N ALA A 168 -2.78 11.05 -14.71
CA ALA A 168 -2.08 11.57 -15.88
C ALA A 168 -2.34 13.06 -16.12
N VAL A 169 -3.57 13.54 -15.90
CA VAL A 169 -3.90 14.96 -15.96
C VAL A 169 -3.11 15.75 -14.91
N ILE A 170 -3.08 15.28 -13.66
CA ILE A 170 -2.36 15.92 -12.57
C ILE A 170 -0.85 15.90 -12.79
N SER A 171 -0.32 14.79 -13.28
CA SER A 171 1.09 14.67 -13.67
C SER A 171 1.47 15.67 -14.78
N SER A 172 0.60 15.87 -15.75
CA SER A 172 0.80 16.86 -16.83
C SER A 172 0.82 18.29 -16.26
N ILE A 173 -0.08 18.61 -15.32
CA ILE A 173 -0.10 19.91 -14.63
C ILE A 173 1.20 20.11 -13.85
N SER A 174 1.62 19.11 -13.08
CA SER A 174 2.87 19.15 -12.30
C SER A 174 4.09 19.35 -13.19
N THR A 175 4.14 18.67 -14.34
CA THR A 175 5.21 18.79 -15.33
C THR A 175 5.21 20.19 -15.98
N PHE A 176 4.04 20.72 -16.35
CA PHE A 176 3.92 22.05 -16.89
C PHE A 176 4.43 23.12 -15.91
N ILE A 177 4.03 23.04 -14.65
CA ILE A 177 4.54 23.92 -13.59
C ILE A 177 6.06 23.75 -13.46
N GLY A 178 6.54 22.50 -13.46
CA GLY A 178 7.99 22.21 -13.40
C GLY A 178 8.79 22.84 -14.55
N LEU A 179 8.24 22.89 -15.76
CA LEU A 179 8.86 23.56 -16.89
C LEU A 179 8.89 25.08 -16.69
N LEU A 180 7.80 25.69 -16.26
CA LEU A 180 7.72 27.14 -16.04
C LEU A 180 8.72 27.63 -14.98
N PHE A 181 8.92 26.85 -13.92
CA PHE A 181 9.79 27.24 -12.79
C PHE A 181 11.15 26.52 -12.79
N GLN A 182 11.52 25.87 -13.88
CA GLN A 182 12.79 25.13 -14.06
C GLN A 182 13.04 24.05 -13.01
N MET A 183 11.98 23.41 -12.49
CA MET A 183 12.01 22.38 -11.44
C MET A 183 11.85 20.96 -11.99
N THR A 184 11.88 20.75 -13.31
CA THR A 184 11.58 19.47 -13.97
C THR A 184 12.46 18.34 -13.43
N GLN A 185 13.76 18.58 -13.26
CA GLN A 185 14.69 17.57 -12.76
C GLN A 185 14.41 17.22 -11.28
N SER A 186 14.07 18.21 -10.46
CA SER A 186 13.69 17.99 -9.06
C SER A 186 12.43 17.15 -8.95
N ILE A 187 11.41 17.45 -9.77
CA ILE A 187 10.15 16.70 -9.80
C ILE A 187 10.42 15.24 -10.20
N GLN A 188 11.21 14.99 -11.25
CA GLN A 188 11.57 13.63 -11.65
C GLN A 188 12.26 12.88 -10.51
N THR A 189 13.20 13.51 -9.81
CA THR A 189 13.90 12.90 -8.68
C THR A 189 12.96 12.55 -7.52
N TRP A 190 11.96 13.39 -7.22
CA TRP A 190 10.99 13.12 -6.15
C TRP A 190 10.04 11.96 -6.46
N PHE A 191 9.73 11.74 -7.75
CA PHE A 191 8.90 10.61 -8.17
C PHE A 191 9.66 9.29 -8.26
N VAL A 192 10.99 9.30 -8.22
CA VAL A 192 11.79 8.08 -8.17
C VAL A 192 11.88 7.58 -6.72
N GLY A 193 11.25 6.45 -6.43
CA GLY A 193 11.30 5.83 -5.10
C GLY A 193 12.68 5.22 -4.83
N SER A 194 13.41 5.80 -3.86
CA SER A 194 14.74 5.36 -3.46
C SER A 194 14.94 5.50 -1.97
N PHE A 195 15.60 4.52 -1.36
CA PHE A 195 16.02 4.58 0.04
C PHE A 195 17.45 5.09 0.22
N ALA A 196 18.18 5.37 -0.87
CA ALA A 196 19.55 5.91 -0.79
C ALA A 196 19.66 7.22 0.02
N PRO A 197 18.73 8.20 -0.09
CA PRO A 197 18.83 9.45 0.68
C PRO A 197 18.29 9.35 2.11
N VAL A 198 17.92 8.15 2.60
CA VAL A 198 17.35 7.96 3.93
C VAL A 198 18.45 7.86 4.96
N GLN A 199 18.46 8.81 5.89
CA GLN A 199 19.41 8.91 7.00
C GLN A 199 18.74 9.56 8.21
N ILE A 200 19.47 9.67 9.31
CA ILE A 200 19.04 10.43 10.49
C ILE A 200 18.61 11.85 10.06
N GLY A 201 17.50 12.35 10.62
CA GLY A 201 16.87 13.62 10.27
C GLY A 201 15.81 13.54 9.18
N ARG A 202 15.65 12.38 8.52
CA ARG A 202 14.63 12.16 7.49
C ARG A 202 13.69 10.99 7.77
N TYR A 203 14.18 9.89 8.32
CA TYR A 203 13.38 8.67 8.54
C TYR A 203 12.43 8.81 9.73
N GLU A 204 12.66 9.73 10.63
CA GLU A 204 11.88 9.93 11.85
C GLU A 204 10.41 10.21 11.56
N TYR A 205 10.12 10.88 10.46
CA TYR A 205 8.74 11.13 10.03
C TYR A 205 7.97 9.85 9.67
N LEU A 206 8.68 8.78 9.28
CA LEU A 206 8.06 7.49 8.98
C LEU A 206 7.50 6.79 10.22
N TRP A 207 7.92 7.17 11.42
CA TRP A 207 7.33 6.63 12.67
C TRP A 207 5.84 6.96 12.80
N LEU A 208 5.36 8.03 12.16
CA LEU A 208 3.93 8.36 12.10
C LEU A 208 3.10 7.25 11.44
N ILE A 209 3.72 6.44 10.60
CA ILE A 209 3.10 5.27 9.94
C ILE A 209 2.61 4.25 10.97
N ILE A 210 3.30 4.09 12.08
CA ILE A 210 2.85 3.19 13.15
C ILE A 210 1.47 3.63 13.67
N ILE A 211 1.29 4.92 13.89
CA ILE A 211 0.02 5.48 14.36
C ILE A 211 -1.07 5.23 13.31
N ILE A 212 -0.78 5.46 12.03
CA ILE A 212 -1.72 5.21 10.93
C ILE A 212 -2.12 3.74 10.89
N ASN A 213 -1.16 2.81 10.96
CA ASN A 213 -1.43 1.37 10.92
C ASN A 213 -2.23 0.90 12.15
N ILE A 214 -1.96 1.46 13.32
CA ILE A 214 -2.75 1.20 14.54
C ILE A 214 -4.20 1.65 14.33
N ILE A 215 -4.41 2.85 13.78
CA ILE A 215 -5.76 3.34 13.50
C ILE A 215 -6.47 2.42 12.48
N ILE A 216 -5.79 2.02 11.40
CA ILE A 216 -6.36 1.07 10.42
C ILE A 216 -6.78 -0.22 11.12
N PHE A 217 -5.95 -0.75 12.03
CA PHE A 217 -6.25 -1.97 12.77
C PHE A 217 -7.50 -1.82 13.65
N PHE A 218 -7.64 -0.71 14.38
CA PHE A 218 -8.83 -0.44 15.21
C PHE A 218 -10.10 -0.25 14.38
N TYR A 219 -9.99 0.28 13.16
CA TYR A 219 -11.12 0.48 12.26
C TYR A 219 -11.33 -0.68 11.26
N ALA A 220 -10.58 -1.78 11.38
CA ALA A 220 -10.61 -2.89 10.45
C ALA A 220 -12.02 -3.44 10.22
N ASP A 221 -12.78 -3.69 11.28
CA ASP A 221 -14.15 -4.22 11.19
C ASP A 221 -15.06 -3.26 10.40
N ARG A 222 -14.96 -1.95 10.63
CA ARG A 222 -15.76 -0.93 9.94
C ARG A 222 -15.33 -0.75 8.47
N LEU A 223 -14.03 -0.84 8.20
CA LEU A 223 -13.49 -0.82 6.84
C LEU A 223 -13.94 -2.07 6.05
N THR A 224 -14.00 -3.23 6.70
CA THR A 224 -14.54 -4.47 6.11
C THR A 224 -16.00 -4.27 5.71
N LEU A 225 -16.81 -3.73 6.61
CA LEU A 225 -18.23 -3.47 6.32
C LEU A 225 -18.40 -2.45 5.18
N ALA A 226 -17.58 -1.40 5.13
CA ALA A 226 -17.57 -0.46 4.02
C ALA A 226 -17.19 -1.14 2.69
N GLY A 227 -16.29 -2.12 2.73
CA GLY A 227 -15.91 -2.92 1.57
C GLY A 227 -17.05 -3.77 0.98
N LEU A 228 -18.15 -4.00 1.72
CA LEU A 228 -19.35 -4.68 1.23
C LEU A 228 -20.29 -3.76 0.43
N GLY A 229 -20.02 -2.47 0.41
CA GLY A 229 -20.80 -1.47 -0.30
C GLY A 229 -21.67 -0.59 0.60
N GLU A 230 -22.11 0.54 0.04
CA GLU A 230 -22.84 1.59 0.78
C GLU A 230 -24.17 1.06 1.36
N ASP A 231 -24.94 0.29 0.56
CA ASP A 231 -26.23 -0.23 0.97
C ASP A 231 -26.12 -1.23 2.12
N VAL A 232 -25.15 -2.15 2.03
CA VAL A 232 -24.93 -3.18 3.06
C VAL A 232 -24.37 -2.53 4.33
N ALA A 233 -23.35 -1.68 4.22
CA ALA A 233 -22.75 -0.99 5.35
C ALA A 233 -23.78 -0.17 6.14
N THR A 234 -24.63 0.56 5.43
CA THR A 234 -25.68 1.40 6.03
C THR A 234 -26.76 0.54 6.71
N SER A 235 -27.16 -0.57 6.09
CA SER A 235 -28.10 -1.52 6.68
C SER A 235 -27.58 -2.15 7.98
N LEU A 236 -26.26 -2.29 8.11
CA LEU A 236 -25.59 -2.76 9.32
C LEU A 236 -25.27 -1.65 10.33
N GLY A 237 -25.83 -0.44 10.11
CA GLY A 237 -25.69 0.70 11.05
C GLY A 237 -24.36 1.45 10.96
N VAL A 238 -23.54 1.20 9.93
CA VAL A 238 -22.27 1.90 9.73
C VAL A 238 -22.48 3.13 8.85
N ASN A 239 -21.96 4.27 9.30
CA ASN A 239 -21.98 5.49 8.48
C ASN A 239 -20.88 5.38 7.39
N TYR A 240 -21.28 4.91 6.21
CA TYR A 240 -20.40 4.67 5.08
C TYR A 240 -19.54 5.89 4.72
N ASN A 241 -20.14 7.09 4.64
CA ASN A 241 -19.43 8.31 4.28
C ASN A 241 -18.30 8.65 5.27
N LYS A 242 -18.55 8.49 6.58
CA LYS A 242 -17.51 8.72 7.60
C LYS A 242 -16.36 7.74 7.45
N ILE A 243 -16.64 6.47 7.14
CA ILE A 243 -15.58 5.45 6.96
C ILE A 243 -14.78 5.71 5.69
N VAL A 244 -15.44 6.11 4.60
CA VAL A 244 -14.73 6.48 3.36
C VAL A 244 -13.82 7.70 3.59
N ILE A 245 -14.30 8.75 4.26
CA ILE A 245 -13.48 9.94 4.58
C ILE A 245 -12.30 9.55 5.47
N LEU A 246 -12.54 8.76 6.52
CA LEU A 246 -11.47 8.28 7.40
C LEU A 246 -10.43 7.44 6.63
N GLY A 247 -10.89 6.46 5.87
CA GLY A 247 -10.01 5.60 5.07
C GLY A 247 -9.22 6.39 4.03
N THR A 248 -9.86 7.35 3.35
CA THR A 248 -9.17 8.27 2.44
C THR A 248 -8.10 9.08 3.17
N GLY A 249 -8.40 9.59 4.36
CA GLY A 249 -7.43 10.31 5.19
C GLY A 249 -6.24 9.44 5.57
N LEU A 250 -6.46 8.19 5.96
CA LEU A 250 -5.40 7.24 6.32
C LEU A 250 -4.53 6.85 5.12
N ILE A 251 -5.15 6.58 3.95
CA ILE A 251 -4.44 6.32 2.70
C ILE A 251 -3.56 7.53 2.34
N SER A 252 -4.15 8.72 2.34
CA SER A 252 -3.46 9.94 1.93
C SER A 252 -2.33 10.32 2.89
N ALA A 253 -2.52 10.10 4.20
CA ALA A 253 -1.47 10.31 5.19
C ALA A 253 -0.31 9.33 4.96
N ALA A 254 -0.59 8.03 4.78
CA ALA A 254 0.45 7.03 4.52
C ALA A 254 1.21 7.33 3.23
N VAL A 255 0.49 7.57 2.12
CA VAL A 255 1.08 7.88 0.80
C VAL A 255 1.84 9.20 0.82
N GLY A 256 1.28 10.26 1.42
CA GLY A 256 1.93 11.56 1.48
C GLY A 256 3.23 11.56 2.29
N ILE A 257 3.28 10.82 3.42
CA ILE A 257 4.50 10.63 4.19
C ILE A 257 5.54 9.88 3.37
N VAL A 258 5.16 8.76 2.75
CA VAL A 258 6.07 7.94 1.94
C VAL A 258 6.55 8.73 0.72
N ALA A 259 5.67 9.44 0.01
CA ALA A 259 6.01 10.26 -1.14
C ALA A 259 7.03 11.36 -0.81
N ALA A 260 6.87 12.02 0.35
CA ALA A 260 7.77 13.09 0.77
C ALA A 260 9.16 12.60 1.21
N VAL A 261 9.27 11.38 1.76
CA VAL A 261 10.52 10.83 2.32
C VAL A 261 11.25 9.94 1.33
N ILE A 262 10.51 9.06 0.64
CA ILE A 262 11.05 7.98 -0.20
C ILE A 262 10.78 8.25 -1.69
N GLY A 263 9.57 8.71 -2.02
CA GLY A 263 9.06 8.81 -3.39
C GLY A 263 8.00 7.76 -3.73
N ASN A 264 7.81 7.49 -5.03
CA ASN A 264 6.81 6.55 -5.52
C ASN A 264 7.28 5.10 -5.42
N LEU A 265 6.42 4.23 -4.90
CA LEU A 265 6.64 2.78 -4.77
C LEU A 265 5.46 2.03 -5.42
N PRO A 266 5.52 1.72 -6.72
CA PRO A 266 4.42 1.10 -7.43
C PRO A 266 4.24 -0.38 -7.03
N PHE A 267 3.01 -0.89 -7.21
CA PHE A 267 2.59 -2.29 -7.08
C PHE A 267 2.65 -2.89 -5.67
N LEU A 268 3.30 -2.27 -4.69
CA LEU A 268 3.41 -2.86 -3.35
C LEU A 268 2.04 -3.00 -2.68
N GLY A 269 1.22 -1.94 -2.77
CA GLY A 269 -0.15 -1.92 -2.24
C GLY A 269 -1.13 -2.78 -3.02
N LEU A 270 -0.78 -3.19 -4.23
CA LEU A 270 -1.60 -4.07 -5.04
C LEU A 270 -1.25 -5.54 -4.82
N ILE A 271 0.02 -5.88 -4.87
CA ILE A 271 0.48 -7.27 -4.88
C ILE A 271 0.33 -7.92 -3.52
N VAL A 272 0.79 -7.25 -2.47
CA VAL A 272 0.85 -7.85 -1.13
C VAL A 272 -0.54 -8.22 -0.60
N PRO A 273 -1.56 -7.33 -0.61
CA PRO A 273 -2.91 -7.70 -0.18
C PRO A 273 -3.52 -8.82 -1.03
N ASN A 274 -3.30 -8.81 -2.35
CA ASN A 274 -3.81 -9.83 -3.25
C ASN A 274 -3.19 -11.21 -2.97
N ILE A 275 -1.87 -11.28 -2.73
CA ILE A 275 -1.21 -12.53 -2.35
C ILE A 275 -1.80 -13.05 -1.04
N VAL A 276 -1.93 -12.20 -0.02
CA VAL A 276 -2.50 -12.60 1.27
C VAL A 276 -3.92 -13.15 1.10
N SER A 277 -4.78 -12.42 0.38
CA SER A 277 -6.17 -12.83 0.12
C SER A 277 -6.26 -14.17 -0.65
N MET A 278 -5.38 -14.42 -1.62
CA MET A 278 -5.35 -15.69 -2.36
C MET A 278 -5.05 -16.91 -1.48
N TYR A 279 -4.22 -16.76 -0.44
CA TYR A 279 -3.82 -17.88 0.42
C TYR A 279 -4.67 -18.02 1.68
N ARG A 280 -5.24 -16.92 2.19
CA ARG A 280 -5.94 -16.88 3.49
C ARG A 280 -7.44 -16.56 3.38
N GLY A 281 -7.90 -16.18 2.20
CA GLY A 281 -9.26 -15.66 2.01
C GLY A 281 -9.39 -14.18 2.42
N ASP A 282 -10.62 -13.70 2.57
CA ASP A 282 -10.94 -12.27 2.66
C ASP A 282 -11.23 -11.76 4.07
N ASP A 283 -10.86 -12.51 5.11
CA ASP A 283 -10.97 -12.03 6.49
C ASP A 283 -9.94 -10.94 6.76
N LEU A 284 -10.39 -9.68 6.71
CA LEU A 284 -9.53 -8.53 6.82
C LEU A 284 -8.72 -8.52 8.13
N LYS A 285 -9.39 -8.72 9.26
CA LYS A 285 -8.76 -8.60 10.58
C LYS A 285 -7.61 -9.60 10.76
N SER A 286 -7.81 -10.82 10.26
CA SER A 286 -6.79 -11.87 10.26
C SER A 286 -5.67 -11.58 9.24
N ASN A 287 -5.97 -10.86 8.15
CA ASN A 287 -5.03 -10.59 7.07
C ASN A 287 -4.15 -9.36 7.31
N LEU A 288 -4.60 -8.37 8.11
CA LEU A 288 -3.84 -7.15 8.39
C LEU A 288 -2.40 -7.40 8.85
N PRO A 289 -2.13 -8.25 9.87
CA PRO A 289 -0.75 -8.52 10.29
C PRO A 289 0.10 -9.15 9.18
N TRP A 290 -0.52 -10.03 8.37
CA TRP A 290 0.15 -10.66 7.24
C TRP A 290 0.51 -9.67 6.13
N VAL A 291 -0.40 -8.76 5.83
CA VAL A 291 -0.15 -7.69 4.84
C VAL A 291 1.00 -6.80 5.28
N CYS A 292 1.05 -6.42 6.57
CA CYS A 292 2.18 -5.68 7.13
C CYS A 292 3.50 -6.44 6.96
N VAL A 293 3.56 -7.69 7.46
CA VAL A 293 4.79 -8.49 7.47
C VAL A 293 5.27 -8.79 6.06
N LEU A 294 4.38 -9.20 5.16
CA LEU A 294 4.77 -9.47 3.77
C LEU A 294 5.17 -8.20 3.01
N GLY A 295 4.53 -7.06 3.31
CA GLY A 295 4.91 -5.77 2.75
C GLY A 295 6.32 -5.34 3.18
N MET A 296 6.64 -5.49 4.47
CA MET A 296 7.99 -5.27 4.99
C MET A 296 9.02 -6.16 4.27
N GLY A 297 8.72 -7.45 4.14
CA GLY A 297 9.60 -8.42 3.49
C GLY A 297 9.82 -8.12 2.01
N ALA A 298 8.75 -7.82 1.28
CA ALA A 298 8.80 -7.58 -0.16
C ALA A 298 9.68 -6.36 -0.49
N ILE A 299 9.48 -5.22 0.19
CA ILE A 299 10.28 -4.03 -0.06
C ILE A 299 11.75 -4.21 0.37
N THR A 300 11.98 -4.89 1.51
CA THR A 300 13.35 -5.14 1.99
C THR A 300 14.11 -6.05 1.02
N LEU A 301 13.45 -7.08 0.48
CA LEU A 301 14.04 -7.94 -0.55
C LEU A 301 14.37 -7.15 -1.82
N CYS A 302 13.45 -6.30 -2.30
CA CYS A 302 13.68 -5.45 -3.47
C CYS A 302 14.83 -4.46 -3.24
N ASP A 303 14.96 -3.89 -2.03
CA ASP A 303 16.05 -2.99 -1.69
C ASP A 303 17.42 -3.70 -1.62
N ILE A 304 17.47 -4.92 -1.08
CA ILE A 304 18.71 -5.74 -1.11
C ILE A 304 19.13 -6.00 -2.56
N ILE A 305 18.20 -6.40 -3.43
CA ILE A 305 18.46 -6.59 -4.86
C ILE A 305 18.95 -5.28 -5.49
N SER A 306 18.29 -4.15 -5.20
CA SER A 306 18.65 -2.84 -5.77
C SER A 306 20.09 -2.41 -5.45
N ARG A 307 20.59 -2.80 -4.27
CA ARG A 307 21.96 -2.50 -3.83
C ARG A 307 23.02 -3.49 -4.32
N THR A 308 22.61 -4.69 -4.76
CA THR A 308 23.54 -5.75 -5.11
C THR A 308 23.70 -5.96 -6.61
N ILE A 309 22.74 -5.52 -7.43
CA ILE A 309 22.68 -5.85 -8.85
C ILE A 309 23.77 -5.15 -9.69
N ILE A 310 24.14 -3.91 -9.37
CA ILE A 310 25.13 -3.10 -10.13
C ILE A 310 26.11 -2.40 -9.18
N MET A 311 26.75 -3.13 -8.26
CA MET A 311 27.73 -2.51 -7.36
C MET A 311 28.86 -1.80 -8.12
N PRO A 312 29.31 -0.60 -7.69
CA PRO A 312 28.98 0.12 -6.46
C PRO A 312 27.75 1.06 -6.55
N PHE A 313 27.05 1.09 -7.66
CA PHE A 313 25.89 1.94 -7.87
C PHE A 313 24.61 1.30 -7.32
N GLU A 314 23.70 2.13 -6.81
CA GLU A 314 22.39 1.69 -6.34
C GLU A 314 21.32 1.97 -7.39
N VAL A 315 20.54 0.95 -7.71
CA VAL A 315 19.35 1.10 -8.57
C VAL A 315 18.19 1.58 -7.71
N PRO A 316 17.36 2.55 -8.15
CA PRO A 316 16.16 2.92 -7.40
C PRO A 316 15.24 1.72 -7.16
N VAL A 317 14.77 1.55 -5.92
CA VAL A 317 13.91 0.41 -5.53
C VAL A 317 12.59 0.40 -6.32
N SER A 318 12.09 1.56 -6.71
CA SER A 318 10.88 1.69 -7.54
C SER A 318 11.00 0.98 -8.89
N LEU A 319 12.19 0.92 -9.50
CA LEU A 319 12.41 0.19 -10.74
C LEU A 319 12.33 -1.33 -10.54
N ILE A 320 12.92 -1.83 -9.46
CA ILE A 320 12.84 -3.25 -9.12
C ILE A 320 11.40 -3.64 -8.79
N LEU A 321 10.73 -2.85 -7.95
CA LEU A 321 9.31 -3.05 -7.63
C LEU A 321 8.43 -2.97 -8.88
N GLY A 322 8.67 -2.00 -9.77
CA GLY A 322 7.92 -1.83 -10.99
C GLY A 322 8.03 -3.03 -11.92
N THR A 323 9.25 -3.52 -12.15
CA THR A 323 9.49 -4.67 -13.04
C THR A 323 8.97 -5.98 -12.45
N VAL A 324 9.38 -6.30 -11.23
CA VAL A 324 8.95 -7.53 -10.54
C VAL A 324 7.43 -7.50 -10.27
N GLY A 325 6.94 -6.34 -9.86
CA GLY A 325 5.52 -6.12 -9.58
C GLY A 325 4.64 -6.31 -10.80
N ALA A 326 5.02 -5.76 -11.95
CA ALA A 326 4.27 -5.94 -13.19
C ALA A 326 4.17 -7.42 -13.59
N VAL A 327 5.28 -8.18 -13.50
CA VAL A 327 5.28 -9.61 -13.79
C VAL A 327 4.37 -10.38 -12.83
N ILE A 328 4.50 -10.15 -11.53
CA ILE A 328 3.65 -10.81 -10.52
C ILE A 328 2.17 -10.46 -10.75
N PHE A 329 1.85 -9.21 -11.05
CA PHE A 329 0.48 -8.79 -11.31
C PHE A 329 -0.12 -9.49 -12.53
N ILE A 330 0.64 -9.61 -13.64
CA ILE A 330 0.19 -10.36 -14.83
C ILE A 330 -0.08 -11.83 -14.47
N VAL A 331 0.80 -12.46 -13.70
CA VAL A 331 0.60 -13.86 -13.26
C VAL A 331 -0.67 -14.00 -12.41
N ILE A 332 -0.91 -13.06 -11.48
CA ILE A 332 -2.14 -13.04 -10.66
C ILE A 332 -3.39 -12.94 -11.55
N LEU A 333 -3.39 -12.02 -12.53
CA LEU A 333 -4.51 -11.85 -13.47
C LEU A 333 -4.80 -13.12 -14.29
N LEU A 334 -3.75 -13.76 -14.80
CA LEU A 334 -3.90 -14.99 -15.58
C LEU A 334 -4.43 -16.15 -14.73
N LYS A 335 -4.06 -16.20 -13.44
CA LYS A 335 -4.55 -17.24 -12.53
C LYS A 335 -6.00 -17.01 -12.11
N GLN A 336 -6.41 -15.74 -11.87
CA GLN A 336 -7.80 -15.40 -11.55
C GLN A 336 -8.77 -15.68 -12.71
N ARG A 337 -8.31 -15.66 -13.96
CA ARG A 337 -9.13 -15.96 -15.14
C ARG A 337 -9.44 -17.46 -15.31
N LYS A 338 -8.75 -18.34 -14.58
CA LYS A 338 -8.93 -19.79 -14.61
C LYS A 338 -9.81 -20.34 -13.48
N LEU A 339 -10.24 -19.49 -12.55
CA LEU A 339 -11.20 -19.77 -11.47
C LEU A 339 -12.55 -19.14 -11.82
#